data_795b338d5f31f6a93ddd01524e6b4366
#
_entry.id   795b338d5f31f6a93ddd01524e6b4366
#
_cell.length_a   1.000
_cell.length_b   1.000
_cell.length_c   1.000
_cell.angle_alpha   90.00
_cell.angle_beta   90.00
_cell.angle_gamma   90.00
#
_symmetry.space_group_name_H-M   'P 1'
#
loop_
_entity.id
_entity.type
_entity.pdbx_description
1 polymer ?
#
loop_
_entity_poly.entity_id
_entity_poly.type
_entity_poly.pdbx_seq_one_letter_code
_entity_poly.pdbx_strand_id
1 'polypeptide(L)'
;MIRRPARSTPTYTPVRNYARGVIVSVFVLFSDISYGTFAPLRGLVQASNLYAQMVSRSIFENVSNLLYSFKQNRNLTQENKDLKEQIHKIRTQEFIKSKEAEKSFEIINFQKTLISSLKSNDINIFKIASIDLRNYLCCSTHKIFLQNLNQVQVLENTPVFAGSSYVGQTKSTYLNFIEVILFSDTKHLLPIKSNFFYCDARGKGKPMLISCKLNKNIDDFQNKISDAIFTSGLGGIFLKDIEIGNISAINSISINEIEVVITLKTNPLEENFFGIIGSEA
;
A
#
# COMPACT_ATOMS: atom_id res chain seq x y z
N MET A 1 -19.51 -29.57 -56.17
CA MET A 1 -18.67 -30.77 -56.29
C MET A 1 -18.44 -31.38 -54.91
N ILE A 2 -19.18 -32.45 -54.58
CA ILE A 2 -19.13 -33.11 -53.27
C ILE A 2 -18.11 -34.27 -53.42
N ARG A 3 -16.97 -34.19 -52.75
CA ARG A 3 -15.99 -35.27 -52.68
C ARG A 3 -16.50 -36.36 -51.74
N ARG A 4 -16.76 -37.54 -52.26
CA ARG A 4 -17.07 -38.74 -51.48
C ARG A 4 -15.80 -39.19 -50.72
N PRO A 5 -15.93 -39.59 -49.44
CA PRO A 5 -14.82 -40.15 -48.69
C PRO A 5 -14.42 -41.51 -49.27
N ALA A 6 -13.11 -41.75 -49.35
CA ALA A 6 -12.56 -43.03 -49.81
C ALA A 6 -12.93 -44.13 -48.81
N ARG A 7 -13.59 -45.19 -49.26
CA ARG A 7 -13.81 -46.41 -48.48
C ARG A 7 -12.45 -47.07 -48.20
N SER A 8 -12.11 -47.19 -46.93
CA SER A 8 -11.01 -48.05 -46.48
C SER A 8 -11.38 -49.50 -46.72
N THR A 9 -10.72 -50.18 -47.59
CA THR A 9 -10.85 -51.64 -47.77
C THR A 9 -10.28 -52.31 -46.51
N PRO A 10 -11.00 -53.24 -45.89
CA PRO A 10 -10.44 -53.98 -44.78
C PRO A 10 -9.26 -54.83 -45.28
N THR A 11 -8.10 -54.62 -44.72
CA THR A 11 -6.89 -55.43 -45.02
C THR A 11 -7.14 -56.83 -44.42
N TYR A 12 -7.55 -57.75 -45.29
CA TYR A 12 -7.72 -59.17 -44.93
C TYR A 12 -6.32 -59.76 -44.71
N THR A 13 -5.93 -59.97 -43.46
CA THR A 13 -4.71 -60.70 -43.13
C THR A 13 -5.01 -62.21 -43.22
N PRO A 14 -4.30 -62.95 -44.03
CA PRO A 14 -4.61 -64.38 -44.21
C PRO A 14 -4.40 -65.14 -42.88
N VAL A 15 -5.33 -66.01 -42.55
CA VAL A 15 -5.37 -66.83 -41.31
C VAL A 15 -4.01 -67.53 -41.04
N ARG A 16 -3.28 -67.85 -42.06
CA ARG A 16 -1.93 -68.44 -42.00
C ARG A 16 -0.90 -67.53 -41.29
N ASN A 17 -1.01 -66.21 -41.40
CA ASN A 17 -0.13 -65.27 -40.71
C ASN A 17 -0.50 -65.15 -39.24
N TYR A 18 -1.78 -65.22 -38.87
CA TYR A 18 -2.21 -65.30 -37.46
C TYR A 18 -1.71 -66.60 -36.81
N ALA A 19 -1.86 -67.73 -37.47
CA ALA A 19 -1.36 -68.98 -36.93
C ALA A 19 0.14 -68.97 -36.70
N ARG A 20 0.91 -68.40 -37.62
CA ARG A 20 2.36 -68.22 -37.42
C ARG A 20 2.71 -67.29 -36.25
N GLY A 21 1.95 -66.18 -36.06
CA GLY A 21 2.11 -65.27 -34.93
C GLY A 21 1.86 -65.95 -33.60
N VAL A 22 0.79 -66.74 -33.51
CA VAL A 22 0.46 -67.52 -32.31
C VAL A 22 1.54 -68.55 -31.98
N ILE A 23 2.02 -69.31 -32.97
CA ILE A 23 3.10 -70.29 -32.75
C ILE A 23 4.38 -69.60 -32.22
N VAL A 24 4.79 -68.49 -32.82
CA VAL A 24 5.92 -67.70 -32.36
C VAL A 24 5.74 -67.18 -30.95
N SER A 25 4.55 -66.67 -30.63
CA SER A 25 4.23 -66.18 -29.29
C SER A 25 4.30 -67.27 -28.22
N VAL A 26 3.76 -68.45 -28.52
CA VAL A 26 3.82 -69.61 -27.62
C VAL A 26 5.25 -70.09 -27.44
N PHE A 27 6.06 -70.10 -28.51
CA PHE A 27 7.46 -70.49 -28.43
C PHE A 27 8.29 -69.50 -27.60
N VAL A 28 8.08 -68.18 -27.74
CA VAL A 28 8.70 -67.16 -26.93
C VAL A 28 8.32 -67.30 -25.47
N LEU A 29 7.04 -67.51 -25.16
CA LEU A 29 6.55 -67.76 -23.79
C LEU A 29 7.18 -69.01 -23.16
N PHE A 30 7.26 -70.13 -23.93
CA PHE A 30 7.89 -71.34 -23.47
C PHE A 30 9.40 -71.18 -23.20
N SER A 31 10.06 -70.46 -24.06
CA SER A 31 11.47 -70.08 -23.90
C SER A 31 11.70 -69.22 -22.63
N ASP A 32 10.80 -68.27 -22.38
CA ASP A 32 10.89 -67.44 -21.18
C ASP A 32 10.70 -68.23 -19.88
N ILE A 33 9.73 -69.15 -19.86
CA ILE A 33 9.46 -70.01 -18.71
C ILE A 33 10.62 -70.99 -18.46
N SER A 34 11.21 -71.56 -19.51
CA SER A 34 12.23 -72.61 -19.38
C SER A 34 13.63 -72.05 -19.12
N TYR A 35 13.96 -70.89 -19.68
CA TYR A 35 15.33 -70.32 -19.64
C TYR A 35 15.38 -68.96 -18.96
N GLY A 36 14.27 -68.37 -18.52
CA GLY A 36 14.26 -67.09 -17.84
C GLY A 36 14.82 -65.94 -18.68
N THR A 37 14.74 -66.01 -20.00
CA THR A 37 15.40 -65.11 -20.95
C THR A 37 14.98 -63.64 -20.76
N PHE A 38 13.79 -63.37 -20.26
CA PHE A 38 13.31 -62.01 -20.01
C PHE A 38 13.35 -61.59 -18.54
N ALA A 39 14.01 -62.38 -17.64
CA ALA A 39 14.20 -62.01 -16.24
C ALA A 39 14.88 -60.65 -16.05
N PRO A 40 15.93 -60.27 -16.78
CA PRO A 40 16.55 -58.96 -16.66
C PRO A 40 15.62 -57.82 -17.11
N LEU A 41 14.81 -58.03 -18.13
CA LEU A 41 13.81 -57.06 -18.61
C LEU A 41 12.69 -56.81 -17.58
N ARG A 42 12.19 -57.88 -16.91
CA ARG A 42 11.21 -57.74 -15.83
C ARG A 42 11.80 -56.93 -14.63
N GLY A 43 13.09 -57.18 -14.32
CA GLY A 43 13.80 -56.42 -13.27
C GLY A 43 13.90 -54.92 -13.59
N LEU A 44 14.20 -54.61 -14.86
CA LEU A 44 14.24 -53.18 -15.32
C LEU A 44 12.87 -52.50 -15.26
N VAL A 45 11.79 -53.18 -15.65
CA VAL A 45 10.42 -52.67 -15.58
C VAL A 45 9.98 -52.48 -14.11
N GLN A 46 10.33 -53.40 -13.23
CA GLN A 46 10.04 -53.28 -11.80
C GLN A 46 10.87 -52.16 -11.16
N ALA A 47 12.17 -52.04 -11.49
CA ALA A 47 13.01 -50.96 -11.02
C ALA A 47 12.53 -49.57 -11.49
N SER A 48 12.11 -49.46 -12.76
CA SER A 48 11.54 -48.20 -13.27
C SER A 48 10.24 -47.79 -12.60
N ASN A 49 9.39 -48.78 -12.26
CA ASN A 49 8.15 -48.53 -11.55
C ASN A 49 8.38 -48.10 -10.09
N LEU A 50 9.37 -48.67 -9.40
CA LEU A 50 9.79 -48.25 -8.07
C LEU A 50 10.39 -46.86 -8.09
N TYR A 51 11.22 -46.56 -9.09
CA TYR A 51 11.80 -45.23 -9.30
C TYR A 51 10.74 -44.16 -9.55
N ALA A 52 9.75 -44.46 -10.39
CA ALA A 52 8.61 -43.58 -10.64
C ALA A 52 7.79 -43.31 -9.39
N GLN A 53 7.57 -44.32 -8.53
CA GLN A 53 6.88 -44.16 -7.26
C GLN A 53 7.68 -43.33 -6.23
N MET A 54 8.99 -43.51 -6.17
CA MET A 54 9.87 -42.70 -5.29
C MET A 54 9.90 -41.23 -5.72
N VAL A 55 10.05 -40.97 -7.02
CA VAL A 55 10.09 -39.61 -7.56
C VAL A 55 8.74 -38.92 -7.40
N SER A 56 7.63 -39.63 -7.62
CA SER A 56 6.31 -39.02 -7.47
C SER A 56 6.01 -38.62 -6.02
N ARG A 57 6.39 -39.44 -5.02
CA ARG A 57 6.21 -39.10 -3.61
C ARG A 57 6.98 -37.85 -3.20
N SER A 58 8.25 -37.75 -3.56
CA SER A 58 9.09 -36.61 -3.20
C SER A 58 8.61 -35.29 -3.84
N ILE A 59 8.08 -35.35 -5.06
CA ILE A 59 7.50 -34.18 -5.72
C ILE A 59 6.20 -33.74 -5.05
N PHE A 60 5.31 -34.67 -4.71
CA PHE A 60 4.04 -34.36 -4.06
C PHE A 60 4.22 -33.74 -2.66
N GLU A 61 5.15 -34.25 -1.85
CA GLU A 61 5.46 -33.68 -0.53
C GLU A 61 6.05 -32.27 -0.63
N ASN A 62 6.95 -32.05 -1.57
CA ASN A 62 7.54 -30.73 -1.79
C ASN A 62 6.51 -29.71 -2.32
N VAL A 63 5.66 -30.09 -3.25
CA VAL A 63 4.60 -29.23 -3.79
C VAL A 63 3.54 -28.90 -2.74
N SER A 64 3.14 -29.88 -1.92
CA SER A 64 2.16 -29.63 -0.84
C SER A 64 2.71 -28.69 0.22
N ASN A 65 3.98 -28.82 0.59
CA ASN A 65 4.65 -27.94 1.55
C ASN A 65 4.81 -26.52 0.99
N LEU A 66 5.12 -26.38 -0.30
CA LEU A 66 5.15 -25.07 -0.97
C LEU A 66 3.76 -24.41 -1.00
N LEU A 67 2.73 -25.13 -1.38
CA LEU A 67 1.36 -24.61 -1.40
C LEU A 67 0.87 -24.21 0.00
N TYR A 68 1.24 -24.98 1.02
CA TYR A 68 0.92 -24.67 2.41
C TYR A 68 1.64 -23.39 2.87
N SER A 69 2.93 -23.25 2.57
CA SER A 69 3.70 -22.05 2.92
C SER A 69 3.23 -20.79 2.16
N PHE A 70 2.79 -20.92 0.91
CA PHE A 70 2.16 -19.83 0.18
C PHE A 70 0.83 -19.39 0.79
N LYS A 71 -0.01 -20.35 1.21
CA LYS A 71 -1.29 -20.06 1.87
C LYS A 71 -1.08 -19.40 3.23
N GLN A 72 -0.10 -19.88 4.00
CA GLN A 72 0.26 -19.32 5.29
C GLN A 72 0.83 -17.90 5.15
N ASN A 73 1.72 -17.67 4.18
CA ASN A 73 2.25 -16.34 3.88
C ASN A 73 1.16 -15.33 3.48
N ARG A 74 0.17 -15.76 2.73
CA ARG A 74 -0.98 -14.92 2.37
C ARG A 74 -1.80 -14.52 3.59
N ASN A 75 -2.07 -15.46 4.48
CA ASN A 75 -2.81 -15.18 5.71
C ASN A 75 -2.03 -14.25 6.65
N LEU A 76 -0.72 -14.49 6.83
CA LEU A 76 0.15 -13.63 7.63
C LEU A 76 0.26 -12.22 7.02
N THR A 77 0.28 -12.11 5.71
CA THR A 77 0.31 -10.80 5.03
C THR A 77 -1.01 -10.04 5.24
N GLN A 78 -2.13 -10.75 5.18
CA GLN A 78 -3.44 -10.14 5.44
C GLN A 78 -3.57 -9.71 6.90
N GLU A 79 -3.19 -10.57 7.85
CA GLU A 79 -3.22 -10.28 9.29
C GLU A 79 -2.29 -9.10 9.65
N ASN A 80 -1.09 -9.04 9.05
CA ASN A 80 -0.18 -7.90 9.22
C ASN A 80 -0.78 -6.59 8.71
N LYS A 81 -1.55 -6.67 7.64
CA LYS A 81 -2.24 -5.52 7.06
C LYS A 81 -3.37 -5.04 7.97
N ASP A 82 -4.17 -5.99 8.47
CA ASP A 82 -5.29 -5.69 9.37
C ASP A 82 -4.77 -5.13 10.72
N LEU A 83 -3.67 -5.70 11.24
CA LEU A 83 -3.01 -5.20 12.45
C LEU A 83 -2.44 -3.78 12.25
N LYS A 84 -1.82 -3.49 11.10
CA LYS A 84 -1.33 -2.14 10.80
C LYS A 84 -2.46 -1.13 10.72
N GLU A 85 -3.58 -1.50 10.12
CA GLU A 85 -4.77 -0.66 10.06
C GLU A 85 -5.32 -0.36 11.46
N GLN A 86 -5.43 -1.37 12.31
CA GLN A 86 -5.85 -1.20 13.70
C GLN A 86 -4.89 -0.31 14.51
N ILE A 87 -3.58 -0.53 14.39
CA ILE A 87 -2.57 0.31 15.06
C ILE A 87 -2.71 1.76 14.60
N HIS A 88 -2.90 1.99 13.31
CA HIS A 88 -3.04 3.34 12.76
C HIS A 88 -4.30 4.04 13.29
N LYS A 89 -5.42 3.32 13.34
CA LYS A 89 -6.66 3.81 13.92
C LYS A 89 -6.49 4.19 15.40
N ILE A 90 -5.89 3.31 16.18
CA ILE A 90 -5.64 3.54 17.62
C ILE A 90 -4.73 4.76 17.81
N ARG A 91 -3.61 4.84 17.12
CA ARG A 91 -2.70 5.98 17.20
C ARG A 91 -3.36 7.31 16.87
N THR A 92 -4.17 7.34 15.81
CA THR A 92 -4.89 8.55 15.42
C THR A 92 -5.93 8.94 16.47
N GLN A 93 -6.65 7.99 17.03
CA GLN A 93 -7.61 8.22 18.10
C GLN A 93 -6.93 8.69 19.40
N GLU A 94 -5.84 8.05 19.81
CA GLU A 94 -5.07 8.46 20.99
C GLU A 94 -4.49 9.86 20.83
N PHE A 95 -3.96 10.17 19.65
CA PHE A 95 -3.43 11.50 19.36
C PHE A 95 -4.50 12.59 19.48
N ILE A 96 -5.69 12.36 18.91
CA ILE A 96 -6.80 13.31 19.02
C ILE A 96 -7.23 13.45 20.48
N LYS A 97 -7.45 12.34 21.20
CA LYS A 97 -7.83 12.35 22.61
C LYS A 97 -6.79 13.04 23.50
N SER A 98 -5.50 12.83 23.26
CA SER A 98 -4.44 13.49 24.03
C SER A 98 -4.45 15.00 23.82
N LYS A 99 -4.71 15.46 22.59
CA LYS A 99 -4.81 16.88 22.27
C LYS A 99 -6.09 17.54 22.79
N GLU A 100 -7.18 16.80 22.87
CA GLU A 100 -8.42 17.26 23.51
C GLU A 100 -8.26 17.40 25.03
N ALA A 101 -7.60 16.45 25.68
CA ALA A 101 -7.36 16.48 27.13
C ALA A 101 -6.46 17.68 27.56
N GLU A 102 -5.46 18.02 26.75
CA GLU A 102 -4.54 19.12 27.01
C GLU A 102 -5.22 20.51 26.95
N LYS A 103 -6.32 20.60 26.22
CA LYS A 103 -7.04 21.85 25.98
C LYS A 103 -8.31 22.05 26.79
N SER A 104 -8.66 21.10 27.65
CA SER A 104 -9.99 21.01 28.25
C SER A 104 -10.40 22.21 29.14
N PHE A 105 -9.52 23.12 29.51
CA PHE A 105 -9.85 24.26 30.39
C PHE A 105 -10.08 25.60 29.66
N GLU A 106 -9.41 25.88 28.55
CA GLU A 106 -9.62 27.16 27.83
C GLU A 106 -10.64 27.08 26.67
N ILE A 107 -11.00 25.89 26.26
CA ILE A 107 -11.75 25.63 25.03
C ILE A 107 -13.27 25.56 25.27
N ILE A 108 -13.72 25.39 26.51
CA ILE A 108 -15.14 25.11 26.84
C ILE A 108 -16.11 26.20 26.33
N ASN A 109 -15.69 27.42 26.21
CA ASN A 109 -16.61 28.51 25.80
C ASN A 109 -16.57 28.85 24.30
N PHE A 110 -15.47 28.63 23.60
CA PHE A 110 -15.34 28.95 22.16
C PHE A 110 -15.71 27.77 21.26
N GLN A 111 -15.60 26.57 21.77
CA GLN A 111 -15.67 25.35 20.94
C GLN A 111 -17.03 24.64 20.94
N LYS A 112 -18.04 25.14 21.65
CA LYS A 112 -19.37 24.50 21.64
C LYS A 112 -19.98 24.42 20.24
N THR A 113 -19.60 25.32 19.35
CA THR A 113 -20.07 25.35 17.96
C THR A 113 -19.18 24.53 16.99
N LEU A 114 -17.87 24.43 17.27
CA LEU A 114 -16.93 23.68 16.43
C LEU A 114 -16.75 22.22 16.89
N ILE A 115 -16.85 21.96 18.20
CA ILE A 115 -16.70 20.60 18.76
C ILE A 115 -17.99 19.77 18.60
N SER A 116 -19.15 20.41 18.36
CA SER A 116 -20.35 19.64 17.99
C SER A 116 -20.21 18.92 16.66
N SER A 117 -19.34 19.42 15.78
CA SER A 117 -18.94 18.74 14.53
C SER A 117 -17.77 17.77 14.72
N LEU A 118 -17.04 17.88 15.82
CA LEU A 118 -15.92 17.01 16.20
C LEU A 118 -16.32 15.98 17.27
N LYS A 119 -17.59 15.57 17.31
CA LYS A 119 -18.02 14.39 18.07
C LYS A 119 -17.26 13.17 17.56
N SER A 120 -16.17 13.07 17.98
CA SER A 120 -15.05 12.23 18.38
C SER A 120 -14.99 10.78 17.95
N ASN A 121 -15.92 10.20 17.25
CA ASN A 121 -15.89 8.79 16.88
C ASN A 121 -15.79 8.50 15.39
N ASP A 122 -15.88 9.49 14.53
CA ASP A 122 -15.91 9.28 13.07
C ASP A 122 -14.61 9.67 12.40
N ILE A 123 -13.53 8.97 12.76
CA ILE A 123 -12.33 8.97 11.94
C ILE A 123 -12.47 7.85 10.93
N ASN A 124 -12.63 8.24 9.68
CA ASN A 124 -12.61 7.31 8.56
C ASN A 124 -11.17 7.04 8.16
N ILE A 125 -10.80 5.76 8.10
CA ILE A 125 -9.48 5.32 7.65
C ILE A 125 -9.56 4.89 6.19
N PHE A 126 -8.71 5.51 5.38
CA PHE A 126 -8.61 5.25 3.96
C PHE A 126 -7.25 4.67 3.62
N LYS A 127 -7.24 3.69 2.73
CA LYS A 127 -6.01 3.15 2.17
C LYS A 127 -5.56 3.99 0.98
N ILE A 128 -4.24 4.15 0.82
CA ILE A 128 -3.70 4.76 -0.36
C ILE A 128 -4.02 3.93 -1.61
N ALA A 129 -4.55 4.58 -2.64
CA ALA A 129 -4.80 3.98 -3.95
C ALA A 129 -3.59 4.17 -4.87
N SER A 130 -3.11 5.41 -4.94
CA SER A 130 -1.95 5.76 -5.74
C SER A 130 -1.33 7.08 -5.28
N ILE A 131 -0.06 7.24 -5.60
CA ILE A 131 0.68 8.51 -5.52
C ILE A 131 1.11 8.85 -6.93
N ASP A 132 0.98 10.11 -7.31
CA ASP A 132 1.60 10.62 -8.52
C ASP A 132 3.10 10.83 -8.29
N LEU A 133 3.85 9.71 -8.25
CA LEU A 133 5.29 9.69 -7.94
C LEU A 133 6.09 10.56 -8.89
N ARG A 134 5.70 10.62 -10.17
CA ARG A 134 6.40 11.42 -11.16
C ARG A 134 6.35 12.89 -10.77
N ASN A 135 5.16 13.42 -10.49
CA ASN A 135 5.00 14.81 -10.09
C ASN A 135 5.55 15.07 -8.68
N TYR A 136 5.41 14.11 -7.76
CA TYR A 136 5.92 14.23 -6.40
C TYR A 136 7.44 14.39 -6.34
N LEU A 137 8.18 13.70 -7.20
CA LEU A 137 9.65 13.74 -7.19
C LEU A 137 10.25 14.88 -8.01
N CYS A 138 9.58 15.31 -9.10
CA CYS A 138 10.18 16.28 -10.03
C CYS A 138 9.51 17.64 -10.04
N CYS A 139 8.24 17.73 -9.64
CA CYS A 139 7.41 18.82 -10.12
C CYS A 139 6.69 19.54 -8.97
N SER A 140 5.79 20.47 -9.31
CA SER A 140 5.15 21.36 -8.33
C SER A 140 3.86 20.82 -7.72
N THR A 141 3.26 19.78 -8.33
CA THR A 141 1.96 19.26 -7.91
C THR A 141 2.13 17.95 -7.15
N HIS A 142 1.80 17.95 -5.86
CA HIS A 142 1.95 16.80 -4.98
C HIS A 142 0.60 16.31 -4.50
N LYS A 143 0.17 15.17 -5.00
CA LYS A 143 -1.15 14.60 -4.73
C LYS A 143 -1.06 13.11 -4.44
N ILE A 144 -1.98 12.67 -3.60
CA ILE A 144 -2.27 11.26 -3.38
C ILE A 144 -3.75 11.00 -3.62
N PHE A 145 -4.07 9.78 -3.96
CA PHE A 145 -5.45 9.29 -4.11
C PHE A 145 -5.69 8.20 -3.08
N LEU A 146 -6.75 8.36 -2.30
CA LEU A 146 -7.18 7.41 -1.29
C LEU A 146 -8.38 6.61 -1.80
N GLN A 147 -8.46 5.33 -1.43
CA GLN A 147 -9.59 4.46 -1.79
C GLN A 147 -10.80 4.77 -0.91
N ASN A 148 -11.93 5.10 -1.51
CA ASN A 148 -13.20 5.32 -0.83
C ASN A 148 -14.21 4.22 -1.19
N LEU A 149 -13.94 2.99 -0.75
CA LEU A 149 -14.76 1.83 -1.09
C LEU A 149 -16.17 1.90 -0.51
N ASN A 150 -16.32 2.54 0.63
CA ASN A 150 -17.60 2.69 1.34
C ASN A 150 -18.38 3.93 0.88
N GLN A 151 -17.88 4.66 -0.11
CA GLN A 151 -18.49 5.88 -0.65
C GLN A 151 -18.86 6.90 0.44
N VAL A 152 -18.00 7.03 1.46
CA VAL A 152 -18.16 8.01 2.52
C VAL A 152 -18.12 9.40 1.90
N GLN A 153 -19.08 10.25 2.26
CA GLN A 153 -19.04 11.66 1.86
C GLN A 153 -17.93 12.37 2.62
N VAL A 154 -16.97 12.91 1.88
CA VAL A 154 -15.87 13.69 2.43
C VAL A 154 -15.92 15.07 1.81
N LEU A 155 -15.96 16.08 2.68
CA LEU A 155 -15.97 17.48 2.24
C LEU A 155 -14.60 17.88 1.69
N GLU A 156 -14.60 18.85 0.79
CA GLU A 156 -13.37 19.52 0.34
C GLU A 156 -12.70 20.28 1.49
N ASN A 157 -11.40 20.42 1.42
CA ASN A 157 -10.57 21.10 2.41
C ASN A 157 -10.57 20.43 3.81
N THR A 158 -11.00 19.17 3.92
CA THR A 158 -10.91 18.43 5.19
C THR A 158 -9.47 18.00 5.43
N PRO A 159 -8.94 18.20 6.67
CA PRO A 159 -7.58 17.76 7.02
C PRO A 159 -7.39 16.27 6.90
N VAL A 160 -6.22 15.88 6.39
CA VAL A 160 -5.82 14.48 6.23
C VAL A 160 -4.63 14.19 7.14
N PHE A 161 -4.78 13.15 7.94
CA PHE A 161 -3.74 12.69 8.88
C PHE A 161 -2.98 11.50 8.30
N ALA A 162 -1.73 11.40 8.69
CA ALA A 162 -0.95 10.19 8.62
C ALA A 162 -0.20 10.02 9.95
N GLY A 163 -0.48 8.93 10.66
CA GLY A 163 0.03 8.76 12.02
C GLY A 163 -0.46 9.84 12.99
N SER A 164 0.46 10.65 13.49
CA SER A 164 0.20 11.69 14.49
C SER A 164 0.29 13.11 13.94
N SER A 165 0.39 13.29 12.63
CA SER A 165 0.55 14.60 12.00
C SER A 165 -0.37 14.77 10.80
N TYR A 166 -0.60 16.00 10.41
CA TYR A 166 -1.26 16.31 9.16
C TYR A 166 -0.30 16.17 7.98
N VAL A 167 -0.79 15.72 6.82
CA VAL A 167 -0.01 15.59 5.59
C VAL A 167 -0.56 16.44 4.45
N GLY A 168 -1.82 16.86 4.54
CA GLY A 168 -2.50 17.63 3.52
C GLY A 168 -3.98 17.84 3.81
N GLN A 169 -4.72 18.10 2.77
CA GLN A 169 -6.18 18.27 2.82
C GLN A 169 -6.86 17.67 1.59
N THR A 170 -8.12 17.28 1.74
CA THR A 170 -8.95 16.80 0.64
C THR A 170 -9.21 17.91 -0.36
N LYS A 171 -9.19 17.56 -1.65
CA LYS A 171 -9.50 18.49 -2.73
C LYS A 171 -10.81 18.16 -3.41
N SER A 172 -11.01 16.90 -3.75
CA SER A 172 -12.22 16.44 -4.45
C SER A 172 -12.42 14.95 -4.20
N THR A 173 -13.68 14.53 -4.27
CA THR A 173 -14.05 13.12 -4.16
C THR A 173 -14.63 12.66 -5.48
N TYR A 174 -14.09 11.56 -6.02
CA TYR A 174 -14.52 10.93 -7.27
C TYR A 174 -14.97 9.51 -6.98
N LEU A 175 -16.24 9.19 -7.15
CA LEU A 175 -16.76 7.82 -6.97
C LEU A 175 -16.09 7.06 -5.80
N ASN A 176 -15.04 6.31 -6.11
CA ASN A 176 -14.32 5.45 -5.17
C ASN A 176 -12.96 6.01 -4.73
N PHE A 177 -12.66 7.27 -5.03
CA PHE A 177 -11.37 7.87 -4.72
C PHE A 177 -11.53 9.27 -4.14
N ILE A 178 -10.64 9.61 -3.20
CA ILE A 178 -10.50 10.96 -2.63
C ILE A 178 -9.16 11.51 -3.08
N GLU A 179 -9.16 12.64 -3.78
CA GLU A 179 -7.94 13.38 -4.11
C GLU A 179 -7.51 14.21 -2.92
N VAL A 180 -6.26 14.05 -2.49
CA VAL A 180 -5.65 14.80 -1.40
C VAL A 180 -4.49 15.60 -1.95
N ILE A 181 -4.45 16.91 -1.65
CA ILE A 181 -3.29 17.77 -1.91
C ILE A 181 -2.39 17.71 -0.69
N LEU A 182 -1.11 17.42 -0.91
CA LEU A 182 -0.11 17.37 0.14
C LEU A 182 0.41 18.78 0.49
N PHE A 183 0.91 18.96 1.70
CA PHE A 183 1.51 20.22 2.14
C PHE A 183 2.68 20.68 1.27
N SER A 184 3.41 19.76 0.68
CA SER A 184 4.54 20.05 -0.22
C SER A 184 4.14 20.53 -1.63
N ASP A 185 2.83 20.51 -1.98
CA ASP A 185 2.30 21.09 -3.22
C ASP A 185 2.45 22.61 -3.23
N THR A 186 2.90 23.19 -4.34
CA THR A 186 3.13 24.65 -4.43
C THR A 186 1.85 25.49 -4.35
N LYS A 187 0.70 24.89 -4.58
CA LYS A 187 -0.61 25.56 -4.47
C LYS A 187 -1.20 25.47 -3.07
N HIS A 188 -0.64 24.60 -2.22
CA HIS A 188 -1.13 24.45 -0.86
C HIS A 188 -0.64 25.61 0.01
N LEU A 189 -1.53 26.16 0.82
CA LEU A 189 -1.26 27.19 1.81
C LEU A 189 -1.62 26.65 3.20
N LEU A 190 -0.67 26.69 4.12
CA LEU A 190 -0.82 26.19 5.48
C LEU A 190 -0.45 27.28 6.48
N PRO A 191 -1.42 27.79 7.25
CA PRO A 191 -1.12 28.71 8.34
C PRO A 191 -0.40 27.98 9.49
N ILE A 192 0.85 28.36 9.71
CA ILE A 192 1.74 27.76 10.72
C ILE A 192 2.13 28.75 11.80
N LYS A 193 2.64 28.20 12.89
CA LYS A 193 3.26 28.99 13.96
C LYS A 193 4.48 28.27 14.55
N SER A 194 5.37 29.08 15.07
CA SER A 194 6.38 28.66 16.03
C SER A 194 6.24 29.49 17.30
N ASN A 195 7.15 29.35 18.23
CA ASN A 195 7.18 30.22 19.43
C ASN A 195 7.51 31.66 19.08
N PHE A 196 8.03 31.97 17.87
CA PHE A 196 8.61 33.28 17.50
C PHE A 196 7.87 33.96 16.36
N PHE A 197 7.07 33.22 15.58
CA PHE A 197 6.40 33.78 14.41
C PHE A 197 5.12 33.00 14.04
N TYR A 198 4.28 33.69 13.28
CA TYR A 198 3.19 33.14 12.52
C TYR A 198 3.44 33.41 11.04
N CYS A 199 3.17 32.47 10.18
CA CYS A 199 3.22 32.69 8.74
C CYS A 199 2.35 31.71 7.96
N ASP A 200 2.08 32.06 6.71
CA ASP A 200 1.43 31.18 5.75
C ASP A 200 2.50 30.45 4.95
N ALA A 201 2.71 29.18 5.27
CA ALA A 201 3.67 28.34 4.57
C ALA A 201 3.09 27.82 3.27
N ARG A 202 3.94 27.72 2.24
CA ARG A 202 3.62 27.12 0.95
C ARG A 202 4.51 25.92 0.68
N GLY A 203 3.97 24.94 -0.02
CA GLY A 203 4.77 23.83 -0.53
C GLY A 203 5.85 24.31 -1.50
N LYS A 204 7.03 23.72 -1.42
CA LYS A 204 8.16 24.07 -2.30
C LYS A 204 8.16 23.31 -3.62
N GLY A 205 7.20 22.41 -3.88
CA GLY A 205 7.27 21.51 -5.02
C GLY A 205 8.44 20.53 -4.91
N LYS A 206 8.90 20.27 -3.70
CA LYS A 206 9.88 19.24 -3.36
C LYS A 206 9.31 18.36 -2.26
N PRO A 207 9.55 17.05 -2.28
CA PRO A 207 9.08 16.15 -1.24
C PRO A 207 9.38 16.66 0.15
N MET A 208 8.42 16.60 1.04
CA MET A 208 8.56 16.92 2.47
C MET A 208 8.94 18.36 2.79
N LEU A 209 8.98 19.28 1.83
CA LEU A 209 9.43 20.66 2.07
C LEU A 209 8.31 21.67 1.86
N ILE A 210 8.15 22.52 2.87
CA ILE A 210 7.35 23.75 2.81
C ILE A 210 8.23 24.93 3.19
N SER A 211 7.83 26.12 2.85
CA SER A 211 8.52 27.34 3.29
C SER A 211 7.57 28.48 3.53
N CYS A 212 7.99 29.41 4.35
CA CYS A 212 7.32 30.68 4.51
C CYS A 212 8.34 31.84 4.48
N LYS A 213 7.84 33.01 4.09
CA LYS A 213 8.60 34.24 4.05
C LYS A 213 8.25 35.12 5.26
N LEU A 214 9.25 35.67 5.90
CA LEU A 214 9.11 36.55 7.05
C LEU A 214 9.89 37.85 6.82
N ASN A 215 9.27 38.96 7.19
CA ASN A 215 9.94 40.27 7.18
C ASN A 215 10.75 40.45 8.48
N LYS A 216 11.89 39.77 8.56
CA LYS A 216 12.76 39.74 9.71
C LYS A 216 14.21 39.58 9.31
N ASN A 217 15.14 39.99 10.20
CA ASN A 217 16.58 39.81 10.01
C ASN A 217 16.99 38.35 10.25
N ILE A 218 17.97 37.88 9.50
CA ILE A 218 18.50 36.53 9.61
C ILE A 218 19.17 36.28 10.97
N ASP A 219 19.80 37.28 11.55
CA ASP A 219 20.53 37.16 12.82
C ASP A 219 19.63 36.74 13.98
N ASP A 220 18.36 37.17 13.96
CA ASP A 220 17.37 36.81 14.98
C ASP A 220 16.96 35.32 14.91
N PHE A 221 17.31 34.63 13.81
CA PHE A 221 16.85 33.30 13.50
C PHE A 221 17.94 32.23 13.41
N GLN A 222 19.24 32.59 13.42
CA GLN A 222 20.32 31.62 13.25
C GLN A 222 20.29 30.44 14.23
N ASN A 223 19.85 30.69 15.47
CA ASN A 223 19.74 29.65 16.52
C ASN A 223 18.41 28.92 16.54
N LYS A 224 17.55 29.06 15.51
CA LYS A 224 16.21 28.48 15.46
C LYS A 224 16.10 27.27 14.53
N ILE A 225 17.19 26.82 13.94
CA ILE A 225 17.26 25.60 13.17
C ILE A 225 16.92 24.42 14.10
N SER A 226 16.10 23.51 13.62
CA SER A 226 15.52 22.37 14.33
C SER A 226 14.34 22.68 15.27
N ASP A 227 13.92 23.95 15.43
CA ASP A 227 12.72 24.27 16.20
C ASP A 227 11.47 23.64 15.56
N ALA A 228 10.59 23.15 16.41
CA ALA A 228 9.33 22.52 15.98
C ALA A 228 8.33 23.56 15.47
N ILE A 229 7.64 23.21 14.41
CA ILE A 229 6.60 24.02 13.77
C ILE A 229 5.25 23.34 13.95
N PHE A 230 4.25 24.16 14.27
CA PHE A 230 2.89 23.71 14.57
C PHE A 230 1.88 24.40 13.66
N THR A 231 0.73 23.78 13.49
CA THR A 231 -0.44 24.44 12.91
C THR A 231 -0.90 25.60 13.78
N SER A 232 -1.25 26.72 13.16
CA SER A 232 -1.70 27.90 13.91
C SER A 232 -3.16 27.83 14.34
N GLY A 233 -3.99 27.02 13.65
CA GLY A 233 -5.44 26.99 13.79
C GLY A 233 -6.15 28.15 13.08
N LEU A 234 -5.42 29.04 12.42
CA LEU A 234 -6.02 30.12 11.63
C LEU A 234 -6.74 29.52 10.40
N GLY A 235 -7.85 30.15 10.02
CA GLY A 235 -8.69 29.66 8.92
C GLY A 235 -9.63 28.51 9.29
N GLY A 236 -9.55 27.93 10.51
CA GLY A 236 -10.51 26.95 11.03
C GLY A 236 -10.45 25.55 10.40
N ILE A 237 -9.56 25.32 9.41
CA ILE A 237 -9.42 24.03 8.73
C ILE A 237 -8.60 23.06 9.59
N PHE A 238 -7.44 23.49 10.05
CA PHE A 238 -6.54 22.66 10.85
C PHE A 238 -6.68 22.97 12.34
N LEU A 239 -6.67 21.94 13.17
CA LEU A 239 -6.59 22.15 14.62
C LEU A 239 -5.28 22.83 14.96
N LYS A 240 -5.33 23.71 15.95
CA LYS A 240 -4.18 24.44 16.46
C LYS A 240 -3.23 23.51 17.23
N ASP A 241 -1.93 23.82 17.27
CA ASP A 241 -0.90 23.14 18.07
C ASP A 241 -0.62 21.69 17.67
N ILE A 242 -0.84 21.34 16.40
CA ILE A 242 -0.41 20.07 15.85
C ILE A 242 0.96 20.25 15.23
N GLU A 243 1.93 19.47 15.69
CA GLU A 243 3.29 19.47 15.14
C GLU A 243 3.30 18.92 13.72
N ILE A 244 3.86 19.69 12.78
CA ILE A 244 3.93 19.34 11.37
C ILE A 244 5.34 19.09 10.85
N GLY A 245 6.36 19.59 11.55
CA GLY A 245 7.76 19.45 11.15
C GLY A 245 8.68 20.38 11.90
N ASN A 246 9.91 20.50 11.38
CA ASN A 246 10.98 21.28 12.00
C ASN A 246 11.63 22.21 10.99
N ILE A 247 12.17 23.33 11.46
CA ILE A 247 12.96 24.25 10.65
C ILE A 247 14.23 23.53 10.18
N SER A 248 14.41 23.40 8.87
CA SER A 248 15.58 22.74 8.27
C SER A 248 16.60 23.71 7.71
N ALA A 249 16.17 24.88 7.26
CA ALA A 249 17.07 25.94 6.76
C ALA A 249 16.41 27.31 6.86
N ILE A 250 17.26 28.34 6.95
CA ILE A 250 16.85 29.73 6.92
C ILE A 250 17.71 30.44 5.87
N ASN A 251 17.06 30.95 4.84
CA ASN A 251 17.71 31.59 3.71
C ASN A 251 17.44 33.11 3.74
N SER A 252 18.44 33.94 3.56
CA SER A 252 18.23 35.36 3.35
C SER A 252 17.77 35.60 1.92
N ILE A 253 16.63 36.29 1.75
CA ILE A 253 16.16 36.79 0.46
C ILE A 253 16.65 38.21 0.24
N SER A 254 16.52 39.04 1.28
CA SER A 254 17.00 40.44 1.32
C SER A 254 17.44 40.81 2.74
N ILE A 255 17.84 42.05 2.94
CA ILE A 255 18.31 42.56 4.27
C ILE A 255 17.24 42.32 5.36
N ASN A 256 15.97 42.49 5.01
CA ASN A 256 14.84 42.42 5.96
C ASN A 256 13.84 41.30 5.62
N GLU A 257 14.19 40.37 4.73
CA GLU A 257 13.30 39.27 4.34
C GLU A 257 14.05 37.94 4.35
N ILE A 258 13.53 37.00 5.08
CA ILE A 258 14.04 35.62 5.17
C ILE A 258 13.01 34.61 4.70
N GLU A 259 13.48 33.51 4.11
CA GLU A 259 12.73 32.31 3.86
C GLU A 259 13.06 31.24 4.89
N VAL A 260 12.07 30.82 5.66
CA VAL A 260 12.19 29.71 6.59
C VAL A 260 11.74 28.45 5.86
N VAL A 261 12.63 27.50 5.69
CA VAL A 261 12.35 26.19 5.08
C VAL A 261 12.10 25.17 6.18
N ILE A 262 11.02 24.43 6.05
CA ILE A 262 10.55 23.47 7.04
C ILE A 262 10.50 22.09 6.39
N THR A 263 11.09 21.11 7.07
CA THR A 263 10.94 19.69 6.71
C THR A 263 9.77 19.11 7.48
N LEU A 264 8.83 18.51 6.75
CA LEU A 264 7.65 17.88 7.33
C LEU A 264 8.03 16.64 8.13
N LYS A 265 7.26 16.35 9.18
CA LYS A 265 7.50 15.24 10.10
C LYS A 265 7.11 13.88 9.51
N THR A 266 6.04 13.84 8.74
CA THR A 266 5.47 12.60 8.22
C THR A 266 5.63 12.52 6.71
N ASN A 267 6.29 11.45 6.26
CA ASN A 267 6.46 11.17 4.84
C ASN A 267 5.26 10.39 4.30
N PRO A 268 4.44 10.96 3.41
CA PRO A 268 3.27 10.28 2.89
C PRO A 268 3.60 9.04 2.03
N LEU A 269 4.85 8.87 1.59
CA LEU A 269 5.30 7.68 0.84
C LEU A 269 5.48 6.45 1.75
N GLU A 270 5.70 6.65 3.02
CA GLU A 270 5.94 5.58 3.99
C GLU A 270 4.64 5.08 4.63
N GLU A 271 3.54 5.81 4.40
CA GLU A 271 2.25 5.53 5.02
C GLU A 271 1.29 4.83 4.04
N ASN A 272 0.64 3.79 4.52
CA ASN A 272 -0.35 3.05 3.73
C ASN A 272 -1.80 3.46 4.03
N PHE A 273 -2.02 4.08 5.19
CA PHE A 273 -3.33 4.45 5.70
C PHE A 273 -3.37 5.90 6.12
N PHE A 274 -4.47 6.55 5.83
CA PHE A 274 -4.71 7.95 6.09
C PHE A 274 -6.04 8.13 6.79
N GLY A 275 -6.06 8.97 7.83
CA GLY A 275 -7.27 9.32 8.58
C GLY A 275 -7.86 10.61 8.07
N ILE A 276 -9.17 10.65 7.91
CA ILE A 276 -9.94 11.86 7.63
C ILE A 276 -11.04 11.94 8.70
N ILE A 277 -11.16 13.10 9.35
CA ILE A 277 -12.26 13.32 10.29
C ILE A 277 -13.52 13.45 9.45
N GLY A 278 -14.49 12.56 9.66
CA GLY A 278 -15.78 12.61 8.98
C GLY A 278 -16.52 13.89 9.36
N SER A 279 -16.98 14.64 8.38
CA SER A 279 -18.09 15.56 8.60
C SER A 279 -19.35 14.71 8.46
N GLU A 280 -20.12 14.56 9.53
CA GLU A 280 -21.51 14.12 9.38
C GLU A 280 -22.21 15.05 8.38
N ALA A 281 -22.88 14.46 7.41
CA ALA A 281 -23.76 15.18 6.50
C ALA A 281 -25.02 15.64 7.21
#